data_91193275f7d1453c4168edbc5deedf8e
#
_entry.id   91193275f7d1453c4168edbc5deedf8e
#
_cell.length_a   1.000
_cell.length_b   1.000
_cell.length_c   1.000
_cell.angle_alpha   90.00
_cell.angle_beta   90.00
_cell.angle_gamma   90.00
#
_symmetry.space_group_name_H-M   'P 1'
#
loop_
_entity.id
_entity.type
_entity.pdbx_description
1 polymer ?
#
loop_
_entity_poly.entity_id
_entity_poly.type
_entity_poly.pdbx_seq_one_letter_code
_entity_poly.pdbx_strand_id
1 'polypeptide(L)'
;MLRAAMSIPTNLVEGTGQKSGIAFARFITISLNSTTELEYHLIVARDMRVIAANDFESLSAQTIEVRKMLYGLRNRVLVLPRTPRKQVPAS
;
A
#
# COMPACT_ATOMS: atom_id res chain seq x y z
N MET A 1 4.50 -14.47 2.95
CA MET A 1 4.95 -13.49 1.97
C MET A 1 3.91 -13.22 0.89
N LEU A 2 3.43 -14.22 0.23
CA LEU A 2 2.39 -14.04 -0.77
C LEU A 2 1.18 -13.31 -0.23
N ARG A 3 0.77 -13.65 0.98
CA ARG A 3 -0.37 -13.04 1.61
C ARG A 3 -0.20 -11.54 1.80
N ALA A 4 0.98 -11.11 2.25
CA ALA A 4 1.23 -9.68 2.44
C ALA A 4 1.22 -8.94 1.11
N ALA A 5 1.83 -9.53 0.08
CA ALA A 5 1.89 -8.90 -1.22
C ALA A 5 0.49 -8.74 -1.84
N MET A 6 -0.38 -9.71 -1.64
CA MET A 6 -1.72 -9.64 -2.20
C MET A 6 -2.64 -8.71 -1.43
N SER A 7 -2.35 -8.47 -0.16
CA SER A 7 -3.20 -7.60 0.64
C SER A 7 -3.09 -6.13 0.21
N ILE A 8 -1.97 -5.72 -0.40
CA ILE A 8 -1.79 -4.34 -0.82
C ILE A 8 -2.81 -3.92 -1.88
N PRO A 9 -2.91 -4.61 -3.03
CA PRO A 9 -3.89 -4.20 -4.03
C PRO A 9 -5.32 -4.42 -3.57
N THR A 10 -5.58 -5.46 -2.77
CA THR A 10 -6.92 -5.71 -2.30
C THR A 10 -7.41 -4.56 -1.43
N ASN A 11 -6.56 -4.06 -0.55
CA ASN A 11 -6.96 -2.96 0.32
C ASN A 11 -7.12 -1.65 -0.46
N LEU A 12 -6.37 -1.46 -1.52
CA LEU A 12 -6.55 -0.28 -2.34
C LEU A 12 -7.90 -0.32 -3.08
N VAL A 13 -8.27 -1.48 -3.60
CA VAL A 13 -9.55 -1.63 -4.26
C VAL A 13 -10.69 -1.38 -3.30
N GLU A 14 -10.59 -1.93 -2.08
CA GLU A 14 -11.60 -1.70 -1.08
C GLU A 14 -11.69 -0.23 -0.72
N GLY A 15 -10.52 0.44 -0.63
CA GLY A 15 -10.47 1.85 -0.28
C GLY A 15 -11.16 2.74 -1.30
N THR A 16 -11.04 2.41 -2.58
CA THR A 16 -11.66 3.23 -3.62
C THR A 16 -13.18 3.16 -3.55
N GLY A 17 -13.74 2.16 -2.89
CA GLY A 17 -15.19 2.08 -2.73
C GLY A 17 -15.70 2.90 -1.57
N GLN A 18 -14.81 3.51 -0.78
CA GLN A 18 -15.23 4.29 0.37
C GLN A 18 -15.59 5.71 -0.04
N LYS A 19 -16.57 6.29 0.63
CA LYS A 19 -17.01 7.63 0.28
C LYS A 19 -16.21 8.72 0.94
N SER A 20 -15.55 8.46 2.04
CA SER A 20 -14.78 9.49 2.72
C SER A 20 -13.30 9.30 2.49
N GLY A 21 -12.58 10.41 2.44
CA GLY A 21 -11.14 10.36 2.31
C GLY A 21 -10.48 9.72 3.52
N ILE A 22 -11.09 9.86 4.69
CA ILE A 22 -10.55 9.24 5.91
C ILE A 22 -10.64 7.73 5.80
N ALA A 23 -11.76 7.21 5.32
CA ALA A 23 -11.92 5.77 5.16
C ALA A 23 -10.95 5.24 4.11
N PHE A 24 -10.76 5.98 3.02
CA PHE A 24 -9.82 5.58 1.99
C PHE A 24 -8.40 5.57 2.57
N ALA A 25 -8.03 6.61 3.32
CA ALA A 25 -6.71 6.68 3.94
C ALA A 25 -6.49 5.51 4.90
N ARG A 26 -7.54 5.05 5.57
CA ARG A 26 -7.42 3.91 6.47
C ARG A 26 -7.03 2.65 5.70
N PHE A 27 -7.63 2.43 4.54
CA PHE A 27 -7.28 1.27 3.72
C PHE A 27 -5.87 1.40 3.17
N ILE A 28 -5.43 2.61 2.84
CA ILE A 28 -4.04 2.84 2.41
C ILE A 28 -3.09 2.51 3.55
N THR A 29 -3.44 2.87 4.79
CA THR A 29 -2.62 2.58 5.96
C THR A 29 -2.48 1.07 6.15
N ILE A 30 -3.56 0.31 5.94
CA ILE A 30 -3.49 -1.15 6.02
C ILE A 30 -2.54 -1.67 4.95
N SER A 31 -2.58 -1.11 3.74
CA SER A 31 -1.67 -1.51 2.68
C SER A 31 -0.21 -1.18 3.05
N LEU A 32 0.02 -0.04 3.70
CA LEU A 32 1.35 0.32 4.17
C LEU A 32 1.87 -0.69 5.20
N ASN A 33 1.00 -1.14 6.08
CA ASN A 33 1.38 -2.16 7.06
C ASN A 33 1.75 -3.46 6.35
N SER A 34 1.09 -3.76 5.23
CA SER A 34 1.41 -4.95 4.45
C SER A 34 2.79 -4.85 3.80
N THR A 35 3.23 -3.64 3.41
CA THR A 35 4.58 -3.48 2.87
C THR A 35 5.63 -3.76 3.93
N THR A 36 5.38 -3.38 5.18
CA THR A 36 6.29 -3.66 6.28
C THR A 36 6.36 -5.15 6.54
N GLU A 37 5.23 -5.82 6.51
CA GLU A 37 5.19 -7.26 6.71
C GLU A 37 5.92 -7.97 5.57
N LEU A 38 5.75 -7.50 4.35
CA LEU A 38 6.44 -8.08 3.21
C LEU A 38 7.95 -7.92 3.33
N GLU A 39 8.43 -6.76 3.79
CA GLU A 39 9.85 -6.57 3.99
C GLU A 39 10.39 -7.56 5.00
N TYR A 40 9.67 -7.80 6.08
CA TYR A 40 10.10 -8.75 7.08
C TYR A 40 10.20 -10.16 6.47
N HIS A 41 9.20 -10.55 5.70
CA HIS A 41 9.22 -11.86 5.06
C HIS A 41 10.36 -11.99 4.06
N LEU A 42 10.71 -10.91 3.37
CA LEU A 42 11.82 -10.93 2.42
C LEU A 42 13.15 -11.12 3.16
N ILE A 43 13.30 -10.47 4.31
CA ILE A 43 14.52 -10.61 5.12
C ILE A 43 14.66 -12.05 5.60
N VAL A 44 13.57 -12.62 6.09
CA VAL A 44 13.59 -14.00 6.57
C VAL A 44 13.90 -14.95 5.41
N ALA A 45 13.28 -14.75 4.26
CA ALA A 45 13.51 -15.60 3.11
C ALA A 45 14.96 -15.54 2.63
N ARG A 46 15.59 -14.36 2.69
CA ARG A 46 16.98 -14.20 2.34
C ARG A 46 17.87 -14.93 3.34
N ASP A 47 17.58 -14.73 4.64
CA ASP A 47 18.40 -15.33 5.69
C ASP A 47 18.31 -16.85 5.68
N MET A 48 17.14 -17.38 5.32
CA MET A 48 16.96 -18.82 5.20
C MET A 48 17.40 -19.34 3.84
N ARG A 49 17.90 -18.46 2.98
CA ARG A 49 18.40 -18.83 1.65
C ARG A 49 17.33 -19.43 0.75
N VAL A 50 16.09 -18.98 0.94
CA VAL A 50 15.01 -19.42 0.09
C VAL A 50 15.02 -18.58 -1.20
N ILE A 51 15.51 -17.34 -1.14
CA ILE A 51 15.64 -16.50 -2.31
C ILE A 51 17.10 -16.04 -2.44
N ALA A 52 17.50 -15.74 -3.65
CA ALA A 52 18.86 -15.27 -3.91
C ALA A 52 19.02 -13.82 -3.46
N ALA A 53 20.24 -13.40 -3.16
CA ALA A 53 20.51 -12.06 -2.69
C ALA A 53 20.08 -10.99 -3.68
N ASN A 54 20.29 -11.19 -4.97
CA ASN A 54 19.89 -10.21 -5.96
C ASN A 54 18.39 -10.12 -6.09
N ASP A 55 17.67 -11.22 -5.89
CA ASP A 55 16.21 -11.20 -5.90
C ASP A 55 15.70 -10.45 -4.67
N PHE A 56 16.35 -10.65 -3.53
CA PHE A 56 15.99 -9.93 -2.32
C PHE A 56 16.15 -8.44 -2.54
N GLU A 57 17.26 -8.01 -3.14
CA GLU A 57 17.50 -6.59 -3.36
C GLU A 57 16.48 -5.98 -4.31
N SER A 58 16.15 -6.70 -5.37
CA SER A 58 15.17 -6.23 -6.33
C SER A 58 13.78 -6.09 -5.72
N LEU A 59 13.37 -7.11 -4.99
CA LEU A 59 12.04 -7.10 -4.38
C LEU A 59 11.94 -6.07 -3.26
N SER A 60 13.03 -5.88 -2.51
CA SER A 60 13.06 -4.86 -1.47
C SER A 60 12.95 -3.46 -2.06
N ALA A 61 13.65 -3.21 -3.16
CA ALA A 61 13.59 -1.92 -3.81
C ALA A 61 12.19 -1.63 -4.34
N GLN A 62 11.53 -2.63 -4.91
CA GLN A 62 10.16 -2.48 -5.39
C GLN A 62 9.20 -2.21 -4.24
N THR A 63 9.39 -2.88 -3.11
CA THR A 63 8.55 -2.69 -1.93
C THR A 63 8.68 -1.28 -1.39
N ILE A 64 9.91 -0.74 -1.39
CA ILE A 64 10.14 0.63 -0.95
C ILE A 64 9.45 1.62 -1.88
N GLU A 65 9.50 1.38 -3.20
CA GLU A 65 8.84 2.27 -4.15
C GLU A 65 7.33 2.26 -3.96
N VAL A 66 6.75 1.10 -3.76
CA VAL A 66 5.31 0.99 -3.51
C VAL A 66 4.95 1.75 -2.23
N ARG A 67 5.78 1.62 -1.19
CA ARG A 67 5.53 2.30 0.06
C ARG A 67 5.54 3.81 -0.11
N LYS A 68 6.50 4.34 -0.87
CA LYS A 68 6.57 5.77 -1.12
C LYS A 68 5.33 6.26 -1.85
N MET A 69 4.87 5.49 -2.83
CA MET A 69 3.67 5.85 -3.57
C MET A 69 2.44 5.84 -2.69
N LEU A 70 2.36 4.86 -1.78
CA LEU A 70 1.22 4.77 -0.87
C LEU A 70 1.21 5.93 0.13
N TYR A 71 2.37 6.34 0.63
CA TYR A 71 2.45 7.49 1.52
C TYR A 71 2.01 8.75 0.79
N GLY A 72 2.48 8.92 -0.45
CA GLY A 72 2.09 10.08 -1.24
C GLY A 72 0.59 10.12 -1.50
N LEU A 73 0.02 8.97 -1.83
CA LEU A 73 -1.41 8.88 -2.08
C LEU A 73 -2.20 9.17 -0.80
N ARG A 74 -1.78 8.61 0.33
CA ARG A 74 -2.49 8.84 1.59
C ARG A 74 -2.48 10.31 1.96
N ASN A 75 -1.33 10.96 1.79
CA ASN A 75 -1.24 12.38 2.13
C ASN A 75 -2.14 13.21 1.22
N ARG A 76 -2.20 12.89 -0.07
CA ARG A 76 -3.07 13.61 -0.98
C ARG A 76 -4.53 13.43 -0.62
N VAL A 77 -4.92 12.23 -0.28
CA VAL A 77 -6.31 11.94 0.07
C VAL A 77 -6.73 12.71 1.32
N LEU A 78 -5.83 12.82 2.30
CA LEU A 78 -6.16 13.50 3.53
C LEU A 78 -6.20 15.02 3.40
N VAL A 79 -5.41 15.56 2.48
CA VAL A 79 -5.36 17.00 2.30
C VAL A 79 -6.35 17.53 1.31
N LEU A 80 -6.77 16.75 0.33
CA LEU A 80 -7.70 17.22 -0.68
C LEU A 80 -9.06 17.54 -0.10
N PRO A 81 -9.70 18.59 -0.57
CA PRO A 81 -11.03 18.92 -0.11
C PRO A 81 -12.00 17.84 -0.47
N ARG A 82 -12.94 17.60 0.39
CA ARG A 82 -13.87 16.60 0.12
C ARG A 82 -15.01 17.07 -0.62
N THR A 83 -15.33 18.31 -0.57
CA THR A 83 -16.48 18.81 -1.17
C THR A 83 -16.60 18.55 -2.54
N PRO A 84 -15.75 18.84 -3.29
CA PRO A 84 -15.97 18.73 -4.68
C PRO A 84 -16.40 17.40 -5.06
N ARG A 85 -16.03 16.50 -4.36
CA ARG A 85 -16.35 15.27 -4.74
C ARG A 85 -17.68 14.98 -4.65
N LYS A 86 -18.27 15.57 -3.85
CA LYS A 86 -19.53 15.25 -3.71
C LYS A 86 -20.27 15.85 -4.67
N GLN A 87 -19.83 16.79 -5.06
CA GLN A 87 -20.57 17.40 -5.96
C GLN A 87 -20.40 16.86 -7.15
N VAL A 88 -19.88 16.37 -7.23
CA VAL A 88 -19.83 15.84 -8.35
C VAL A 88 -20.80 15.22 -8.65
N PRO A 89 -21.19 15.66 -8.56
CA PRO A 89 -21.93 15.18 -8.83
C PRO A 89 -22.32 14.78 -9.31
N ALA A 90 -22.49 15.06 -9.09
CA ALA A 90 -22.78 14.63 -9.35
C ALA A 90 -22.89 14.26 -9.77
N SER A 91 -22.86 14.55 -9.56
CA SER A 91 -22.83 14.20 -9.82
C SER A 91 -22.72 13.86 -9.95
#